data_518b8a9cab8898b71343f0eda4e4a437
#
_entry.id   518b8a9cab8898b71343f0eda4e4a437
#
_cell.length_a   1.000
_cell.length_b   1.000
_cell.length_c   1.000
_cell.angle_alpha   90.00
_cell.angle_beta   90.00
_cell.angle_gamma   90.00
#
_symmetry.space_group_name_H-M   'P 1'
#
loop_
_entity.id
_entity.type
_entity.pdbx_description
1 polymer ?
#
loop_
_entity_poly.entity_id
_entity_poly.type
_entity_poly.pdbx_seq_one_letter_code
_entity_poly.pdbx_strand_id
1 'polypeptide(L)'
;MNVGQILETHLGGAARGLGIKIDEMIKQQAAVAELRDFLDKIYNQIGGEQVDLGSLSDEEIIAMSKNLRAGVPMGTAVFDGAKEQQIKGLLELAGMPTSGQQVLFDGRTGQQFDRPVTVGYMYMLKLNHLVDDKMHARSTGSYSLVTQQPLGGKAQFGGQRFGEMEVWALEAYGAAYTLQEMLTVKSDDVEGRTRMYKNIVDGEQNMSAGMPESFNVLTKEIKSLGINIELKDHSKSKN
;
A
#
# COMPACT_ATOMS: atom_id res chain seq x y z
N MET A 1 7.74 -15.80 0.95
CA MET A 1 7.16 -14.64 1.64
C MET A 1 5.76 -14.95 2.18
N ASN A 2 4.85 -15.51 1.38
CA ASN A 2 3.48 -15.79 1.82
C ASN A 2 3.33 -16.95 2.81
N VAL A 3 4.24 -17.92 2.82
CA VAL A 3 4.22 -19.05 3.80
C VAL A 3 4.41 -18.54 5.22
N GLY A 4 5.32 -17.59 5.42
CA GLY A 4 5.53 -16.98 6.74
C GLY A 4 4.28 -16.26 7.28
N GLN A 5 3.50 -15.60 6.43
CA GLN A 5 2.25 -14.94 6.81
C GLN A 5 1.17 -15.96 7.24
N ILE A 6 1.11 -17.12 6.60
CA ILE A 6 0.19 -18.18 6.99
C ILE A 6 0.58 -18.76 8.37
N LEU A 7 1.86 -19.01 8.59
CA LEU A 7 2.37 -19.49 9.88
C LEU A 7 2.14 -18.46 11.00
N GLU A 8 2.36 -17.17 10.72
CA GLU A 8 2.04 -16.08 11.64
C GLU A 8 0.56 -16.05 12.02
N THR A 9 -0.32 -16.20 11.04
CA THR A 9 -1.77 -16.23 11.26
C THR A 9 -2.19 -17.40 12.16
N HIS A 10 -1.62 -18.58 11.94
CA HIS A 10 -1.85 -19.76 12.79
C HIS A 10 -1.33 -19.54 14.22
N LEU A 11 -0.11 -19.03 14.35
CA LEU A 11 0.49 -18.75 15.66
C LEU A 11 -0.32 -17.69 16.43
N GLY A 12 -0.75 -16.63 15.76
CA GLY A 12 -1.61 -15.61 16.34
C GLY A 12 -2.97 -16.14 16.77
N GLY A 13 -3.54 -17.06 15.98
CA GLY A 13 -4.76 -17.80 16.34
C GLY A 13 -4.58 -18.62 17.61
N ALA A 14 -3.49 -19.39 17.69
CA ALA A 14 -3.12 -20.17 18.88
C ALA A 14 -2.91 -19.27 20.09
N ALA A 15 -2.16 -18.18 19.96
CA ALA A 15 -1.91 -17.22 21.04
C ALA A 15 -3.19 -16.63 21.63
N ARG A 16 -4.15 -16.30 20.77
CA ARG A 16 -5.48 -15.82 21.20
C ARG A 16 -6.28 -16.92 21.88
N GLY A 17 -6.30 -18.12 21.31
CA GLY A 17 -7.00 -19.29 21.88
C GLY A 17 -6.47 -19.67 23.27
N LEU A 18 -5.14 -19.64 23.47
CA LEU A 18 -4.53 -19.84 24.79
C LEU A 18 -4.96 -18.79 25.80
N GLY A 19 -5.05 -17.51 25.39
CA GLY A 19 -5.54 -16.44 26.27
C GLY A 19 -6.99 -16.65 26.70
N ILE A 20 -7.86 -17.08 25.80
CA ILE A 20 -9.26 -17.42 26.13
C ILE A 20 -9.32 -18.56 27.13
N LYS A 21 -8.52 -19.59 26.96
CA LYS A 21 -8.45 -20.74 27.87
C LYS A 21 -7.96 -20.35 29.27
N ILE A 22 -6.95 -19.49 29.35
CA ILE A 22 -6.50 -18.90 30.62
C ILE A 22 -7.61 -18.09 31.28
N ASP A 23 -8.38 -17.29 30.53
CA ASP A 23 -9.50 -16.53 31.07
C ASP A 23 -10.63 -17.44 31.61
N GLU A 24 -10.90 -18.55 30.93
CA GLU A 24 -11.85 -19.56 31.37
C GLU A 24 -11.40 -20.23 32.68
N MET A 25 -10.12 -20.61 32.78
CA MET A 25 -9.54 -21.20 34.01
C MET A 25 -9.62 -20.21 35.18
N ILE A 26 -9.34 -18.94 34.95
CA ILE A 26 -9.48 -17.91 35.99
C ILE A 26 -10.94 -17.75 36.43
N LYS A 27 -11.89 -17.73 35.50
CA LYS A 27 -13.34 -17.61 35.80
C LYS A 27 -13.87 -18.82 36.56
N GLN A 28 -13.37 -20.00 36.26
CA GLN A 28 -13.73 -21.24 36.94
C GLN A 28 -13.03 -21.41 38.32
N GLN A 29 -12.21 -20.42 38.70
CA GLN A 29 -11.41 -20.48 39.95
C GLN A 29 -10.55 -21.74 40.02
N ALA A 30 -9.95 -22.14 38.88
CA ALA A 30 -9.01 -23.25 38.82
C ALA A 30 -7.87 -23.08 39.84
N ALA A 31 -7.37 -24.19 40.37
CA ALA A 31 -6.24 -24.17 41.31
C ALA A 31 -5.01 -23.50 40.68
N VAL A 32 -4.27 -22.71 41.49
CA VAL A 32 -3.07 -22.03 40.99
C VAL A 32 -2.03 -23.02 40.43
N ALA A 33 -1.99 -24.24 40.97
CA ALA A 33 -1.16 -25.32 40.42
C ALA A 33 -1.51 -25.67 38.99
N GLU A 34 -2.78 -25.75 38.64
CA GLU A 34 -3.23 -26.02 37.25
C GLU A 34 -2.88 -24.90 36.28
N LEU A 35 -3.02 -23.63 36.75
CA LEU A 35 -2.57 -22.49 35.95
C LEU A 35 -1.05 -22.50 35.75
N ARG A 36 -0.28 -22.85 36.78
CA ARG A 36 1.18 -22.98 36.70
C ARG A 36 1.59 -24.08 35.70
N ASP A 37 0.97 -25.24 35.77
CA ASP A 37 1.21 -26.35 34.84
C ASP A 37 0.83 -25.98 33.39
N PHE A 38 -0.25 -25.23 33.22
CA PHE A 38 -0.66 -24.77 31.89
C PHE A 38 0.32 -23.75 31.31
N LEU A 39 0.78 -22.80 32.10
CA LEU A 39 1.81 -21.85 31.69
C LEU A 39 3.16 -22.55 31.41
N ASP A 40 3.52 -23.56 32.19
CA ASP A 40 4.73 -24.36 31.95
C ASP A 40 4.67 -25.05 30.58
N LYS A 41 3.54 -25.61 30.21
CA LYS A 41 3.34 -26.20 28.89
C LYS A 41 3.50 -25.19 27.76
N ILE A 42 3.04 -23.95 27.95
CA ILE A 42 3.16 -22.90 26.94
C ILE A 42 4.62 -22.46 26.79
N TYR A 43 5.28 -22.14 27.90
CA TYR A 43 6.61 -21.51 27.85
C TYR A 43 7.75 -22.52 27.75
N ASN A 44 7.71 -23.63 28.48
CA ASN A 44 8.85 -24.53 28.61
C ASN A 44 8.78 -25.78 27.73
N GLN A 45 7.58 -26.31 27.46
CA GLN A 45 7.45 -27.54 26.65
C GLN A 45 7.36 -27.27 25.17
N ILE A 46 6.69 -26.19 24.78
CA ILE A 46 6.45 -25.84 23.37
C ILE A 46 7.25 -24.60 22.99
N GLY A 47 7.44 -23.67 23.91
CA GLY A 47 8.28 -22.49 23.73
C GLY A 47 9.77 -22.79 23.64
N GLY A 48 10.55 -21.83 23.16
CA GLY A 48 11.99 -21.99 22.95
C GLY A 48 12.88 -21.62 24.14
N GLU A 49 12.39 -20.80 25.06
CA GLU A 49 13.13 -20.33 26.24
C GLU A 49 12.54 -20.92 27.52
N GLN A 50 13.42 -21.39 28.41
CA GLN A 50 12.98 -21.89 29.71
C GLN A 50 12.73 -20.73 30.67
N VAL A 51 11.49 -20.60 31.10
CA VAL A 51 11.08 -19.63 32.13
C VAL A 51 10.93 -20.37 33.44
N ASP A 52 11.63 -19.91 34.48
CA ASP A 52 11.51 -20.50 35.83
C ASP A 52 10.20 -20.03 36.49
N LEU A 53 9.14 -20.78 36.26
CA LEU A 53 7.82 -20.54 36.87
C LEU A 53 7.76 -21.07 38.33
N GLY A 54 8.73 -21.88 38.72
CA GLY A 54 8.82 -22.44 40.08
C GLY A 54 9.21 -21.43 41.14
N SER A 55 9.97 -20.40 40.76
CA SER A 55 10.39 -19.34 41.65
C SER A 55 9.33 -18.26 41.92
N LEU A 56 8.26 -18.23 41.12
CA LEU A 56 7.19 -17.23 41.24
C LEU A 56 6.19 -17.58 42.34
N SER A 57 5.76 -16.61 43.10
CA SER A 57 4.69 -16.76 44.09
C SER A 57 3.32 -16.98 43.41
N ASP A 58 2.37 -17.53 44.17
CA ASP A 58 1.02 -17.76 43.65
C ASP A 58 0.31 -16.47 43.24
N GLU A 59 0.58 -15.36 43.94
CA GLU A 59 0.04 -14.05 43.58
C GLU A 59 0.59 -13.53 42.25
N GLU A 60 1.88 -13.74 41.99
CA GLU A 60 2.55 -13.37 40.75
C GLU A 60 2.03 -14.22 39.56
N ILE A 61 1.79 -15.51 39.76
CA ILE A 61 1.18 -16.39 38.74
C ILE A 61 -0.24 -15.91 38.38
N ILE A 62 -1.04 -15.54 39.39
CA ILE A 62 -2.39 -15.00 39.14
C ILE A 62 -2.30 -13.64 38.39
N ALA A 63 -1.39 -12.77 38.77
CA ALA A 63 -1.18 -11.48 38.13
C ALA A 63 -0.73 -11.65 36.67
N MET A 64 0.22 -12.57 36.40
CA MET A 64 0.67 -12.95 35.06
C MET A 64 -0.49 -13.49 34.22
N SER A 65 -1.24 -14.44 34.77
CA SER A 65 -2.40 -15.03 34.09
C SER A 65 -3.46 -13.98 33.73
N LYS A 66 -3.71 -13.01 34.61
CA LYS A 66 -4.63 -11.89 34.30
C LYS A 66 -4.16 -11.05 33.12
N ASN A 67 -2.86 -10.83 32.98
CA ASN A 67 -2.29 -10.07 31.86
C ASN A 67 -2.39 -10.85 30.53
N LEU A 68 -2.38 -12.18 30.58
CA LEU A 68 -2.44 -13.07 29.42
C LEU A 68 -3.86 -13.36 28.89
N ARG A 69 -4.91 -12.87 29.55
CA ARG A 69 -6.32 -13.10 29.18
C ARG A 69 -6.66 -12.64 27.76
N ALA A 70 -6.03 -11.58 27.29
CA ALA A 70 -6.24 -11.06 25.94
C ALA A 70 -5.55 -11.90 24.85
N GLY A 71 -4.58 -12.69 25.22
CA GLY A 71 -3.74 -13.52 24.38
C GLY A 71 -2.33 -13.60 24.93
N VAL A 72 -1.64 -14.69 24.61
CA VAL A 72 -0.24 -14.90 25.00
C VAL A 72 0.66 -14.21 23.96
N PRO A 73 1.48 -13.21 24.32
CA PRO A 73 2.38 -12.58 23.37
C PRO A 73 3.45 -13.58 22.91
N MET A 74 3.57 -13.74 21.60
CA MET A 74 4.55 -14.61 20.96
C MET A 74 5.53 -13.75 20.17
N GLY A 75 6.83 -13.96 20.39
CA GLY A 75 7.89 -13.31 19.65
C GLY A 75 8.90 -14.35 19.18
N THR A 76 9.39 -14.19 17.95
CA THR A 76 10.41 -15.07 17.37
C THR A 76 11.55 -14.27 16.79
N ALA A 77 12.77 -14.81 16.84
CA ALA A 77 13.92 -14.21 16.16
C ALA A 77 13.76 -14.28 14.63
N VAL A 78 14.43 -13.38 13.91
CA VAL A 78 14.26 -13.23 12.45
C VAL A 78 14.60 -14.51 11.68
N PHE A 79 15.67 -15.24 12.09
CA PHE A 79 16.14 -16.48 11.44
C PHE A 79 15.88 -17.73 12.25
N ASP A 80 15.31 -17.63 13.43
CA ASP A 80 14.94 -18.74 14.30
C ASP A 80 13.47 -18.61 14.70
N GLY A 81 12.61 -18.77 13.71
CA GLY A 81 11.16 -18.69 13.85
C GLY A 81 10.55 -19.95 14.42
N ALA A 82 9.29 -19.86 14.83
CA ALA A 82 8.50 -21.01 15.30
C ALA A 82 8.37 -22.07 14.22
N LYS A 83 8.63 -23.33 14.59
CA LYS A 83 8.50 -24.47 13.70
C LYS A 83 7.04 -24.93 13.61
N GLU A 84 6.68 -25.55 12.49
CA GLU A 84 5.32 -26.04 12.23
C GLU A 84 4.80 -26.95 13.37
N GLN A 85 5.66 -27.84 13.90
CA GLN A 85 5.29 -28.73 15.00
C GLN A 85 4.95 -27.98 16.28
N GLN A 86 5.68 -26.90 16.59
CA GLN A 86 5.41 -26.06 17.75
C GLN A 86 4.08 -25.33 17.61
N ILE A 87 3.79 -24.79 16.41
CA ILE A 87 2.52 -24.11 16.13
C ILE A 87 1.33 -25.07 16.27
N LYS A 88 1.46 -26.30 15.72
CA LYS A 88 0.44 -27.34 15.88
C LYS A 88 0.20 -27.72 17.33
N GLY A 89 1.28 -27.89 18.11
CA GLY A 89 1.17 -28.17 19.56
C GLY A 89 0.47 -27.05 20.32
N LEU A 90 0.75 -25.78 20.00
CA LEU A 90 0.06 -24.65 20.60
C LEU A 90 -1.42 -24.56 20.22
N LEU A 91 -1.77 -24.91 18.97
CA LEU A 91 -3.17 -24.99 18.54
C LEU A 91 -3.92 -26.09 19.28
N GLU A 92 -3.33 -27.29 19.45
CA GLU A 92 -3.91 -28.38 20.22
C GLU A 92 -4.08 -28.00 21.70
N LEU A 93 -3.07 -27.37 22.30
CA LEU A 93 -3.13 -26.88 23.67
C LEU A 93 -4.24 -25.83 23.84
N ALA A 94 -4.46 -24.97 22.85
CA ALA A 94 -5.55 -24.02 22.81
C ALA A 94 -6.93 -24.67 22.59
N GLY A 95 -6.99 -25.97 22.23
CA GLY A 95 -8.23 -26.67 21.90
C GLY A 95 -8.79 -26.30 20.52
N MET A 96 -7.92 -25.83 19.63
CA MET A 96 -8.26 -25.47 18.25
C MET A 96 -7.84 -26.58 17.27
N PRO A 97 -8.48 -26.68 16.10
CA PRO A 97 -8.05 -27.62 15.06
C PRO A 97 -6.62 -27.33 14.63
N THR A 98 -5.80 -28.39 14.46
CA THR A 98 -4.40 -28.27 14.00
C THR A 98 -4.26 -27.70 12.61
N SER A 99 -5.34 -27.76 11.80
CA SER A 99 -5.42 -27.11 10.48
C SER A 99 -5.54 -25.59 10.55
N GLY A 100 -5.88 -25.02 11.72
CA GLY A 100 -6.16 -23.59 11.88
C GLY A 100 -7.37 -23.10 11.10
N GLN A 101 -8.19 -24.02 10.58
CA GLN A 101 -9.35 -23.70 9.76
C GLN A 101 -10.64 -23.76 10.58
N GLN A 102 -11.55 -22.83 10.28
CA GLN A 102 -12.85 -22.73 10.91
C GLN A 102 -13.95 -22.63 9.87
N VAL A 103 -15.13 -23.07 10.23
CA VAL A 103 -16.33 -22.91 9.41
C VAL A 103 -16.87 -21.51 9.61
N LEU A 104 -16.98 -20.76 8.52
CA LEU A 104 -17.49 -19.39 8.52
C LEU A 104 -18.79 -19.28 7.76
N PHE A 105 -19.52 -18.20 8.04
CA PHE A 105 -20.80 -17.87 7.40
C PHE A 105 -20.70 -16.51 6.72
N ASP A 106 -21.32 -16.35 5.55
CA ASP A 106 -21.43 -15.06 4.86
C ASP A 106 -22.36 -14.14 5.68
N GLY A 107 -21.85 -13.00 6.11
CA GLY A 107 -22.60 -12.02 6.90
C GLY A 107 -23.79 -11.38 6.18
N ARG A 108 -23.89 -11.47 4.84
CA ARG A 108 -25.00 -10.95 4.05
C ARG A 108 -26.11 -11.97 3.85
N THR A 109 -25.72 -13.22 3.54
CA THR A 109 -26.67 -14.28 3.17
C THR A 109 -26.98 -15.23 4.32
N GLY A 110 -26.14 -15.27 5.35
CA GLY A 110 -26.22 -16.24 6.44
C GLY A 110 -25.83 -17.67 6.02
N GLN A 111 -25.38 -17.88 4.79
CA GLN A 111 -24.98 -19.18 4.29
C GLN A 111 -23.57 -19.54 4.73
N GLN A 112 -23.35 -20.81 5.01
CA GLN A 112 -22.02 -21.34 5.31
C GLN A 112 -21.15 -21.33 4.06
N PHE A 113 -19.87 -21.02 4.21
CA PHE A 113 -18.89 -21.19 3.13
C PHE A 113 -18.70 -22.67 2.79
N ASP A 114 -18.50 -22.97 1.51
CA ASP A 114 -18.35 -24.35 1.00
C ASP A 114 -17.14 -25.07 1.60
N ARG A 115 -16.11 -24.33 2.01
CA ARG A 115 -14.89 -24.88 2.58
C ARG A 115 -14.51 -24.15 3.86
N PRO A 116 -13.88 -24.89 4.82
CA PRO A 116 -13.29 -24.26 6.00
C PRO A 116 -12.24 -23.22 5.59
N VAL A 117 -12.17 -22.11 6.32
CA VAL A 117 -11.29 -20.98 6.07
C VAL A 117 -10.27 -20.86 7.19
N THR A 118 -9.02 -20.57 6.86
CA THR A 118 -7.98 -20.26 7.84
C THR A 118 -8.30 -18.94 8.53
N VAL A 119 -8.41 -18.98 9.87
CA VAL A 119 -8.71 -17.82 10.71
C VAL A 119 -7.65 -17.68 11.78
N GLY A 120 -7.15 -16.50 11.96
CA GLY A 120 -6.15 -16.20 12.98
C GLY A 120 -5.91 -14.71 13.12
N TYR A 121 -4.87 -14.37 13.85
CA TYR A 121 -4.48 -12.98 14.11
C TYR A 121 -3.10 -12.72 13.52
N MET A 122 -2.96 -11.56 12.91
CA MET A 122 -1.70 -11.14 12.28
C MET A 122 -1.40 -9.72 12.74
N TYR A 123 -0.10 -9.40 12.88
CA TYR A 123 0.36 -8.07 13.25
C TYR A 123 0.32 -7.14 12.03
N MET A 124 -0.50 -6.11 12.08
CA MET A 124 -0.64 -5.17 10.98
C MET A 124 -0.12 -3.79 11.37
N LEU A 125 0.70 -3.23 10.49
CA LEU A 125 1.20 -1.87 10.62
C LEU A 125 0.56 -0.96 9.57
N LYS A 126 0.09 0.21 10.00
CA LYS A 126 -0.26 1.29 9.09
C LYS A 126 1.02 2.07 8.75
N LEU A 127 1.47 1.97 7.48
CA LEU A 127 2.64 2.71 7.02
C LEU A 127 2.29 4.18 6.79
N ASN A 128 3.32 5.04 6.87
CA ASN A 128 3.18 6.48 6.66
C ASN A 128 3.06 6.87 5.18
N HIS A 129 2.49 5.98 4.36
CA HIS A 129 2.12 6.21 2.96
C HIS A 129 0.67 6.66 2.84
N LEU A 130 0.35 7.79 3.47
CA LEU A 130 -1.00 8.33 3.49
C LEU A 130 -1.40 8.84 2.10
N VAL A 131 -2.67 8.69 1.75
CA VAL A 131 -3.21 9.15 0.46
C VAL A 131 -3.09 10.67 0.31
N ASP A 132 -3.26 11.42 1.39
CA ASP A 132 -3.17 12.88 1.39
C ASP A 132 -1.81 13.38 0.93
N ASP A 133 -0.73 12.64 1.26
CA ASP A 133 0.62 12.96 0.83
C ASP A 133 0.88 12.62 -0.64
N LYS A 134 0.09 11.73 -1.23
CA LYS A 134 0.26 11.24 -2.60
C LYS A 134 -0.76 11.83 -3.57
N MET A 135 -1.92 12.23 -3.09
CA MET A 135 -2.95 12.84 -3.93
C MET A 135 -2.46 14.19 -4.42
N HIS A 136 -2.53 14.39 -5.74
CA HIS A 136 -2.10 15.63 -6.38
C HIS A 136 -2.97 15.93 -7.60
N ALA A 137 -3.34 17.20 -7.77
CA ALA A 137 -4.05 17.71 -8.92
C ALA A 137 -3.50 19.07 -9.31
N ARG A 138 -3.61 19.42 -10.59
CA ARG A 138 -3.17 20.71 -11.11
C ARG A 138 -4.12 21.16 -12.22
N SER A 139 -4.44 22.46 -12.22
CA SER A 139 -5.01 23.14 -13.40
C SER A 139 -3.93 24.00 -14.07
N THR A 140 -3.55 25.10 -13.43
CA THR A 140 -2.45 26.01 -13.82
C THR A 140 -1.45 26.08 -12.68
N GLY A 141 -0.18 26.36 -12.98
CA GLY A 141 0.86 26.44 -11.95
C GLY A 141 2.16 27.00 -12.51
N SER A 142 3.26 26.73 -11.85
CA SER A 142 4.58 27.20 -12.25
C SER A 142 5.11 26.46 -13.49
N TYR A 143 5.85 27.17 -14.31
CA TYR A 143 6.47 26.65 -15.56
C TYR A 143 7.95 26.88 -15.52
N SER A 144 8.71 26.04 -16.29
CA SER A 144 10.13 26.23 -16.51
C SER A 144 10.40 27.53 -17.26
N LEU A 145 11.48 28.23 -16.93
CA LEU A 145 11.81 29.51 -17.55
C LEU A 145 12.20 29.37 -19.03
N VAL A 146 12.97 28.36 -19.38
CA VAL A 146 13.52 28.16 -20.74
C VAL A 146 12.54 27.43 -21.64
N THR A 147 12.08 26.27 -21.23
CA THR A 147 11.24 25.41 -22.06
C THR A 147 9.74 25.73 -21.95
N GLN A 148 9.35 26.54 -20.98
CA GLN A 148 7.95 26.87 -20.69
C GLN A 148 7.06 25.64 -20.41
N GLN A 149 7.67 24.51 -20.05
CA GLN A 149 6.97 23.30 -19.65
C GLN A 149 6.55 23.35 -18.19
N PRO A 150 5.45 22.68 -17.79
CA PRO A 150 5.07 22.58 -16.40
C PRO A 150 6.20 21.95 -15.57
N LEU A 151 6.43 22.48 -14.37
CA LEU A 151 7.37 21.87 -13.42
C LEU A 151 6.85 20.50 -12.97
N GLY A 152 7.73 19.61 -12.52
CA GLY A 152 7.40 18.31 -11.96
C GLY A 152 7.29 18.33 -10.43
N GLY A 153 6.60 17.32 -9.87
CA GLY A 153 6.55 17.09 -8.44
C GLY A 153 5.40 17.80 -7.70
N LYS A 154 4.88 17.14 -6.68
CA LYS A 154 3.76 17.64 -5.87
C LYS A 154 4.11 18.93 -5.11
N ALA A 155 5.32 19.00 -4.54
CA ALA A 155 5.77 20.15 -3.76
C ALA A 155 5.81 21.47 -4.56
N GLN A 156 6.03 21.39 -5.87
CA GLN A 156 6.08 22.53 -6.78
C GLN A 156 4.75 22.79 -7.49
N PHE A 157 3.69 22.11 -7.08
CA PHE A 157 2.40 22.12 -7.76
C PHE A 157 2.54 21.79 -9.25
N GLY A 158 3.36 20.77 -9.53
CA GLY A 158 3.77 20.39 -10.88
C GLY A 158 2.78 19.51 -11.61
N GLY A 159 2.99 19.31 -12.91
CA GLY A 159 2.21 18.42 -13.76
C GLY A 159 2.75 17.00 -13.77
N GLN A 160 1.94 16.09 -14.30
CA GLN A 160 2.36 14.71 -14.56
C GLN A 160 3.23 14.65 -15.81
N ARG A 161 4.21 13.75 -15.82
CA ARG A 161 5.02 13.49 -16.99
C ARG A 161 4.26 12.61 -17.98
N PHE A 162 4.06 13.10 -19.18
CA PHE A 162 3.58 12.31 -20.32
C PHE A 162 4.80 11.83 -21.11
N GLY A 163 5.23 10.60 -20.87
CA GLY A 163 6.46 10.06 -21.43
C GLY A 163 6.31 9.58 -22.86
N GLU A 164 7.40 9.07 -23.43
CA GLU A 164 7.46 8.57 -24.82
C GLU A 164 6.50 7.38 -25.03
N MET A 165 6.42 6.46 -24.05
CA MET A 165 5.55 5.29 -24.16
C MET A 165 4.07 5.68 -24.14
N GLU A 166 3.67 6.69 -23.39
CA GLU A 166 2.32 7.22 -23.37
C GLU A 166 1.96 7.89 -24.72
N VAL A 167 2.93 8.55 -25.35
CA VAL A 167 2.78 9.08 -26.73
C VAL A 167 2.51 7.94 -27.71
N TRP A 168 3.28 6.86 -27.66
CA TRP A 168 3.05 5.68 -28.51
C TRP A 168 1.67 5.07 -28.32
N ALA A 169 1.17 5.07 -27.10
CA ALA A 169 -0.19 4.58 -26.83
C ALA A 169 -1.26 5.43 -27.54
N LEU A 170 -1.13 6.76 -27.53
CA LEU A 170 -2.06 7.64 -28.27
C LEU A 170 -1.91 7.50 -29.78
N GLU A 171 -0.69 7.31 -30.28
CA GLU A 171 -0.44 7.04 -31.69
C GLU A 171 -1.10 5.73 -32.14
N ALA A 172 -0.99 4.68 -31.33
CA ALA A 172 -1.61 3.39 -31.62
C ALA A 172 -3.14 3.46 -31.69
N TYR A 173 -3.76 4.33 -30.89
CA TYR A 173 -5.20 4.60 -30.97
C TYR A 173 -5.58 5.53 -32.13
N GLY A 174 -4.63 6.21 -32.78
CA GLY A 174 -4.90 7.22 -33.79
C GLY A 174 -5.54 8.49 -33.23
N ALA A 175 -5.37 8.77 -31.93
CA ALA A 175 -5.96 9.93 -31.24
C ALA A 175 -5.12 11.21 -31.46
N ALA A 176 -5.07 11.68 -32.72
CA ALA A 176 -4.20 12.79 -33.12
C ALA A 176 -4.52 14.11 -32.41
N TYR A 177 -5.79 14.46 -32.27
CA TYR A 177 -6.19 15.70 -31.60
C TYR A 177 -5.85 15.69 -30.09
N THR A 178 -6.05 14.55 -29.44
CA THR A 178 -5.67 14.40 -28.02
C THR A 178 -4.16 14.51 -27.85
N LEU A 179 -3.38 13.91 -28.73
CA LEU A 179 -1.93 14.01 -28.71
C LEU A 179 -1.47 15.45 -28.95
N GLN A 180 -2.06 16.15 -29.90
CA GLN A 180 -1.78 17.56 -30.17
C GLN A 180 -2.09 18.43 -28.96
N GLU A 181 -3.21 18.23 -28.31
CA GLU A 181 -3.58 18.94 -27.09
C GLU A 181 -2.56 18.72 -25.96
N MET A 182 -2.15 17.46 -25.74
CA MET A 182 -1.15 17.13 -24.71
C MET A 182 0.21 17.77 -24.97
N LEU A 183 0.64 17.87 -26.23
CA LEU A 183 1.93 18.41 -26.61
C LEU A 183 1.98 19.93 -26.68
N THR A 184 0.85 20.59 -26.87
CA THR A 184 0.78 22.06 -27.08
C THR A 184 0.09 22.80 -25.93
N VAL A 185 -1.21 22.81 -25.93
CA VAL A 185 -2.05 23.65 -25.04
C VAL A 185 -1.91 23.27 -23.58
N LYS A 186 -1.68 21.98 -23.30
CA LYS A 186 -1.46 21.47 -21.94
C LYS A 186 0.00 21.52 -21.49
N SER A 187 0.93 21.85 -22.37
CA SER A 187 2.36 21.84 -22.09
C SER A 187 2.99 23.22 -22.26
N ASP A 188 3.63 23.49 -23.40
CA ASP A 188 4.56 24.57 -23.61
C ASP A 188 4.13 25.65 -24.63
N ASP A 189 2.93 25.56 -25.19
CA ASP A 189 2.35 26.62 -26.01
C ASP A 189 1.80 27.75 -25.13
N VAL A 190 2.60 28.83 -24.95
CA VAL A 190 2.29 29.94 -24.04
C VAL A 190 1.00 30.67 -24.42
N GLU A 191 0.83 30.98 -25.70
CA GLU A 191 -0.36 31.68 -26.20
C GLU A 191 -1.59 30.75 -26.21
N GLY A 192 -1.39 29.51 -26.67
CA GLY A 192 -2.45 28.52 -26.76
C GLY A 192 -3.04 28.16 -25.40
N ARG A 193 -2.22 27.99 -24.35
CA ARG A 193 -2.72 27.69 -23.01
C ARG A 193 -3.54 28.84 -22.41
N THR A 194 -3.12 30.08 -22.64
CA THR A 194 -3.86 31.26 -22.15
C THR A 194 -5.22 31.38 -22.86
N ARG A 195 -5.22 31.17 -24.17
CA ARG A 195 -6.45 31.20 -24.99
C ARG A 195 -7.40 30.08 -24.60
N MET A 196 -6.87 28.87 -24.40
CA MET A 196 -7.67 27.71 -23.98
C MET A 196 -8.32 27.94 -22.62
N TYR A 197 -7.57 28.48 -21.66
CA TYR A 197 -8.11 28.82 -20.33
C TYR A 197 -9.26 29.84 -20.44
N LYS A 198 -9.08 30.87 -21.27
CA LYS A 198 -10.13 31.85 -21.53
C LYS A 198 -11.36 31.20 -22.16
N ASN A 199 -11.18 30.36 -23.17
CA ASN A 199 -12.28 29.65 -23.83
C ASN A 199 -13.06 28.77 -22.85
N ILE A 200 -12.38 28.10 -21.94
CA ILE A 200 -13.02 27.28 -20.88
C ILE A 200 -13.89 28.16 -19.95
N VAL A 201 -13.38 29.32 -19.57
CA VAL A 201 -14.12 30.27 -18.71
C VAL A 201 -15.34 30.84 -19.45
N ASP A 202 -15.19 31.17 -20.72
CA ASP A 202 -16.24 31.72 -21.58
C ASP A 202 -17.25 30.64 -22.06
N GLY A 203 -16.96 29.36 -21.81
CA GLY A 203 -17.80 28.22 -22.22
C GLY A 203 -17.65 27.83 -23.70
N GLU A 204 -16.63 28.33 -24.39
CA GLU A 204 -16.32 27.98 -25.76
C GLU A 204 -15.44 26.73 -25.82
N GLN A 205 -15.73 25.81 -26.77
CA GLN A 205 -15.00 24.54 -26.92
C GLN A 205 -14.02 24.55 -28.11
N ASN A 206 -13.50 25.72 -28.47
CA ASN A 206 -12.58 25.86 -29.57
C ASN A 206 -11.12 25.70 -29.10
N MET A 207 -10.39 24.76 -29.73
CA MET A 207 -8.96 24.58 -29.51
C MET A 207 -8.21 25.04 -30.78
N SER A 208 -7.31 26.01 -30.60
CA SER A 208 -6.33 26.36 -31.63
C SER A 208 -4.93 26.17 -31.04
N ALA A 209 -4.21 25.16 -31.53
CA ALA A 209 -2.84 24.90 -31.14
C ALA A 209 -1.87 25.84 -31.85
N GLY A 210 -0.88 26.36 -31.11
CA GLY A 210 0.23 27.13 -31.63
C GLY A 210 1.51 26.31 -31.76
N MET A 211 2.64 26.98 -31.79
CA MET A 211 3.96 26.36 -31.83
C MET A 211 4.48 26.11 -30.41
N PRO A 212 4.94 24.89 -30.07
CA PRO A 212 5.57 24.62 -28.80
C PRO A 212 6.86 25.47 -28.61
N GLU A 213 7.03 26.09 -27.43
CA GLU A 213 8.23 26.89 -27.15
C GLU A 213 9.50 26.05 -27.11
N SER A 214 9.43 24.77 -26.73
CA SER A 214 10.56 23.84 -26.81
C SER A 214 11.08 23.66 -28.22
N PHE A 215 10.21 23.73 -29.24
CA PHE A 215 10.63 23.71 -30.64
C PHE A 215 11.35 25.02 -31.05
N ASN A 216 10.90 26.17 -30.55
CA ASN A 216 11.59 27.43 -30.77
C ASN A 216 13.01 27.43 -30.15
N VAL A 217 13.15 26.88 -28.97
CA VAL A 217 14.46 26.69 -28.31
C VAL A 217 15.37 25.81 -29.19
N LEU A 218 14.85 24.66 -29.65
CA LEU A 218 15.58 23.75 -30.52
C LEU A 218 16.08 24.43 -31.80
N THR A 219 15.21 25.18 -32.47
CA THR A 219 15.60 25.90 -33.71
C THR A 219 16.69 26.95 -33.46
N LYS A 220 16.68 27.64 -32.31
CA LYS A 220 17.71 28.57 -31.92
C LYS A 220 19.03 27.88 -31.59
N GLU A 221 18.97 26.74 -30.89
CA GLU A 221 20.17 25.94 -30.59
C GLU A 221 20.82 25.42 -31.86
N ILE A 222 20.06 24.91 -32.83
CA ILE A 222 20.56 24.48 -34.13
C ILE A 222 21.21 25.64 -34.91
N LYS A 223 20.55 26.82 -34.90
CA LYS A 223 21.14 28.02 -35.50
C LYS A 223 22.45 28.45 -34.84
N SER A 224 22.58 28.26 -33.54
CA SER A 224 23.84 28.53 -32.82
C SER A 224 25.00 27.62 -33.25
N LEU A 225 24.69 26.45 -33.77
CA LEU A 225 25.68 25.52 -34.37
C LEU A 225 26.06 25.90 -35.81
N GLY A 226 25.57 27.01 -36.34
CA GLY A 226 25.87 27.48 -37.72
C GLY A 226 24.98 26.88 -38.80
N ILE A 227 23.94 26.13 -38.43
CA ILE A 227 22.97 25.52 -39.38
C ILE A 227 21.75 26.45 -39.52
N ASN A 228 21.47 26.90 -40.75
CA ASN A 228 20.28 27.71 -40.99
C ASN A 228 19.02 26.86 -41.12
N ILE A 229 18.03 27.10 -40.24
CA ILE A 229 16.69 26.50 -40.29
C ILE A 229 15.67 27.61 -40.53
N GLU A 230 14.92 27.51 -41.58
CA GLU A 230 13.80 28.41 -41.89
C GLU A 230 12.48 27.64 -41.93
N LEU A 231 11.51 28.10 -41.19
CA LEU A 231 10.14 27.58 -41.25
C LEU A 231 9.38 28.34 -42.35
N LYS A 232 8.93 27.63 -43.40
CA LYS A 232 8.16 28.22 -44.49
C LYS A 232 6.68 27.81 -44.35
N ASP A 233 5.84 28.80 -44.37
CA ASP A 233 4.40 28.58 -44.38
C ASP A 233 3.91 28.33 -45.83
N HIS A 234 3.51 27.09 -46.12
CA HIS A 234 3.04 26.70 -47.42
C HIS A 234 1.71 27.38 -47.85
N SER A 235 0.97 27.90 -46.87
CA SER A 235 -0.31 28.58 -47.18
C SER A 235 -0.12 29.92 -47.88
N LYS A 236 1.05 30.58 -47.73
CA LYS A 236 1.33 31.87 -48.32
C LYS A 236 2.01 31.83 -49.72
N SER A 237 2.29 30.63 -50.23
CA SER A 237 2.95 30.48 -51.55
C SER A 237 2.00 30.33 -52.74
N LYS A 238 0.72 30.60 -52.55
CA LYS A 238 -0.30 30.53 -53.60
C LYS A 238 -0.97 31.87 -53.93
N ASN A 239 -0.16 32.96 -53.87
CA ASN A 239 -0.58 34.25 -54.47
C ASN A 239 0.56 34.77 -55.36
#